data_2f57eab22f5537d85633b01d9eb4f0d9
#
_entry.id   2f57eab22f5537d85633b01d9eb4f0d9
#
_cell.length_a   1.000
_cell.length_b   1.000
_cell.length_c   1.000
_cell.angle_alpha   90.00
_cell.angle_beta   90.00
_cell.angle_gamma   90.00
#
_symmetry.space_group_name_H-M   'P 1'
#
loop_
_entity.id
_entity.type
_entity.pdbx_description
1 polymer ?
#
loop_
_entity_poly.entity_id
_entity_poly.type
_entity_poly.pdbx_seq_one_letter_code
_entity_poly.pdbx_strand_id
1 'polypeptide(L)'
;LREHRAQFEQVYGLLADAESRQIYADLLAYKLSGKLEYLYRHMGSREEDFGSILTPGPGSVYVDLGAYDGDTVEEFIRHCPDYGWIWALEPDPKNFRKLQAAAGELPRTTLVPKGSYSGEGELTFSARGGRNSALAESGKKLRPVELTSVDALLQGNRADYIKMDVEGVERETLLGCRETIARWKPQLSVAAYHRTGDL
;
A
#
# COMPACT_ATOMS: atom_id res chain seq x y z
N LEU A 1 -17.72 -10.94 12.00
CA LEU A 1 -17.14 -10.53 13.28
C LEU A 1 -17.32 -11.59 14.39
N ARG A 2 -18.52 -12.15 14.62
CA ARG A 2 -18.69 -13.17 15.70
C ARG A 2 -17.84 -14.41 15.44
N GLU A 3 -17.77 -14.90 14.22
CA GLU A 3 -16.96 -16.07 13.81
C GLU A 3 -15.46 -15.85 13.94
N HIS A 4 -14.99 -14.61 13.83
CA HIS A 4 -13.56 -14.24 13.87
C HIS A 4 -13.17 -13.47 15.12
N ARG A 5 -13.97 -13.52 16.19
CA ARG A 5 -13.73 -12.74 17.40
C ARG A 5 -12.34 -12.97 17.99
N ALA A 6 -11.91 -14.22 18.07
CA ALA A 6 -10.60 -14.55 18.62
C ALA A 6 -9.43 -13.94 17.81
N GLN A 7 -9.59 -13.83 16.48
CA GLN A 7 -8.60 -13.20 15.61
C GLN A 7 -8.53 -11.68 15.86
N PHE A 8 -9.67 -11.01 16.01
CA PHE A 8 -9.69 -9.58 16.35
C PHE A 8 -9.10 -9.31 17.75
N GLU A 9 -9.40 -10.16 18.74
CA GLU A 9 -8.80 -10.07 20.07
C GLU A 9 -7.28 -10.30 20.03
N GLN A 10 -6.82 -11.24 19.20
CA GLN A 10 -5.39 -11.47 18.98
C GLN A 10 -4.71 -10.25 18.36
N VAL A 11 -5.26 -9.67 17.30
CA VAL A 11 -4.72 -8.44 16.68
C VAL A 11 -4.68 -7.30 17.68
N TYR A 12 -5.77 -7.07 18.42
CA TYR A 12 -5.81 -6.06 19.48
C TYR A 12 -4.68 -6.23 20.50
N GLY A 13 -4.39 -7.47 20.87
CA GLY A 13 -3.29 -7.80 21.80
C GLY A 13 -1.89 -7.55 21.25
N LEU A 14 -1.72 -7.55 19.92
CA LEU A 14 -0.44 -7.30 19.25
C LEU A 14 -0.13 -5.80 19.08
N LEU A 15 -1.12 -4.93 19.19
CA LEU A 15 -0.93 -3.49 19.03
C LEU A 15 -0.11 -2.91 20.20
N ALA A 16 0.90 -2.11 19.86
CA ALA A 16 1.95 -1.69 20.79
C ALA A 16 1.44 -0.72 21.87
N ASP A 17 0.54 0.18 21.54
CA ASP A 17 0.13 1.30 22.38
C ASP A 17 -1.39 1.44 22.54
N ALA A 18 -1.81 2.30 23.44
CA ALA A 18 -3.23 2.51 23.75
C ALA A 18 -3.97 3.23 22.62
N GLU A 19 -3.30 4.12 21.89
CA GLU A 19 -3.88 4.86 20.77
C GLU A 19 -4.19 3.92 19.61
N SER A 20 -3.24 3.10 19.20
CA SER A 20 -3.43 2.07 18.18
C SER A 20 -4.57 1.11 18.52
N ARG A 21 -4.70 0.71 19.79
CA ARG A 21 -5.81 -0.12 20.28
C ARG A 21 -7.15 0.59 20.19
N GLN A 22 -7.19 1.90 20.51
CA GLN A 22 -8.40 2.69 20.40
C GLN A 22 -8.82 2.88 18.95
N ILE A 23 -7.89 3.20 18.05
CA ILE A 23 -8.13 3.29 16.60
C ILE A 23 -8.72 1.99 16.09
N TYR A 24 -8.10 0.86 16.42
CA TYR A 24 -8.58 -0.45 15.98
C TYR A 24 -9.98 -0.77 16.50
N ALA A 25 -10.27 -0.49 17.77
CA ALA A 25 -11.60 -0.68 18.35
C ALA A 25 -12.66 0.20 17.65
N ASP A 26 -12.34 1.45 17.36
CA ASP A 26 -13.23 2.38 16.67
C ASP A 26 -13.45 1.98 15.21
N LEU A 27 -12.44 1.47 14.51
CA LEU A 27 -12.59 0.89 13.16
C LEU A 27 -13.55 -0.32 13.17
N LEU A 28 -13.45 -1.20 14.15
CA LEU A 28 -14.39 -2.31 14.32
C LEU A 28 -15.80 -1.81 14.63
N ALA A 29 -15.93 -0.80 15.51
CA ALA A 29 -17.21 -0.18 15.85
C ALA A 29 -17.86 0.50 14.62
N TYR A 30 -17.06 1.17 13.77
CA TYR A 30 -17.51 1.71 12.49
C TYR A 30 -18.02 0.60 11.57
N LYS A 31 -17.24 -0.47 11.37
CA LYS A 31 -17.65 -1.59 10.50
C LYS A 31 -18.93 -2.29 10.97
N LEU A 32 -19.19 -2.28 12.28
CA LEU A 32 -20.41 -2.86 12.86
C LEU A 32 -21.64 -1.94 12.77
N SER A 33 -21.44 -0.64 12.97
CA SER A 33 -22.53 0.32 13.14
C SER A 33 -22.79 1.21 11.92
N GLY A 34 -21.78 1.39 11.04
CA GLY A 34 -21.80 2.35 9.94
C GLY A 34 -21.68 3.81 10.38
N LYS A 35 -21.44 4.08 11.68
CA LYS A 35 -21.39 5.43 12.20
C LYS A 35 -20.04 6.09 11.95
N LEU A 36 -20.03 7.14 11.14
CA LEU A 36 -18.82 7.88 10.75
C LEU A 36 -18.10 8.56 11.91
N GLU A 37 -18.78 8.80 13.04
CA GLU A 37 -18.19 9.42 14.24
C GLU A 37 -16.94 8.68 14.73
N TYR A 38 -16.89 7.36 14.55
CA TYR A 38 -15.73 6.54 14.91
C TYR A 38 -14.51 6.85 14.03
N LEU A 39 -14.71 7.13 12.76
CA LEU A 39 -13.62 7.50 11.84
C LEU A 39 -13.15 8.94 12.08
N TYR A 40 -14.08 9.86 12.31
CA TYR A 40 -13.74 11.28 12.52
C TYR A 40 -12.85 11.54 13.74
N ARG A 41 -12.86 10.65 14.73
CA ARG A 41 -12.00 10.77 15.92
C ARG A 41 -10.52 10.59 15.61
N HIS A 42 -10.22 9.92 14.49
CA HIS A 42 -8.87 9.51 14.12
C HIS A 42 -8.45 10.08 12.76
N MET A 43 -9.12 11.11 12.29
CA MET A 43 -8.70 11.82 11.09
C MET A 43 -7.45 12.65 11.42
N GLY A 44 -6.33 12.23 10.84
CA GLY A 44 -5.07 12.97 10.83
C GLY A 44 -4.75 13.54 9.46
N SER A 45 -3.65 14.24 9.36
CA SER A 45 -3.06 14.67 8.10
C SER A 45 -1.86 13.76 7.73
N ARG A 46 -1.54 13.68 6.45
CA ARG A 46 -0.33 12.95 6.00
C ARG A 46 0.97 13.59 6.52
N GLU A 47 0.97 14.91 6.75
CA GLU A 47 2.08 15.59 7.40
C GLU A 47 2.33 15.04 8.81
N GLU A 48 1.26 14.76 9.57
CA GLU A 48 1.37 14.15 10.90
C GLU A 48 1.89 12.71 10.80
N ASP A 49 1.46 11.94 9.81
CA ASP A 49 1.94 10.57 9.58
C ASP A 49 3.46 10.55 9.36
N PHE A 50 3.99 11.42 8.51
CA PHE A 50 5.44 11.56 8.25
C PHE A 50 6.22 12.19 9.39
N GLY A 51 5.58 12.87 10.32
CA GLY A 51 6.23 13.47 11.50
C GLY A 51 6.28 12.56 12.72
N SER A 52 5.31 11.67 12.86
CA SER A 52 5.10 10.88 14.09
C SER A 52 5.21 9.37 13.89
N ILE A 53 4.76 8.84 12.76
CA ILE A 53 4.67 7.40 12.50
C ILE A 53 5.71 6.97 11.47
N LEU A 54 5.72 7.62 10.31
CA LEU A 54 6.65 7.35 9.22
C LEU A 54 7.86 8.27 9.38
N THR A 55 9.03 7.69 9.58
CA THR A 55 10.27 8.43 9.83
C THR A 55 11.37 8.04 8.84
N PRO A 56 11.17 8.25 7.52
CA PRO A 56 12.21 7.98 6.55
C PRO A 56 13.40 8.94 6.78
N GLY A 57 14.59 8.39 6.83
CA GLY A 57 15.83 9.17 6.99
C GLY A 57 16.63 9.27 5.68
N PRO A 58 17.73 10.03 5.67
CA PRO A 58 18.63 10.09 4.52
C PRO A 58 19.06 8.71 4.04
N GLY A 59 19.03 8.48 2.74
CA GLY A 59 19.36 7.19 2.14
C GLY A 59 18.26 6.13 2.21
N SER A 60 17.06 6.46 2.71
CA SER A 60 15.92 5.52 2.75
C SER A 60 15.53 5.05 1.36
N VAL A 61 15.23 3.76 1.26
CA VAL A 61 14.68 3.13 0.06
C VAL A 61 13.17 3.00 0.21
N TYR A 62 12.45 3.63 -0.70
CA TYR A 62 10.99 3.65 -0.74
C TYR A 62 10.45 2.71 -1.83
N VAL A 63 9.39 1.98 -1.50
CA VAL A 63 8.65 1.13 -2.43
C VAL A 63 7.19 1.58 -2.42
N ASP A 64 6.72 2.10 -3.53
CA ASP A 64 5.34 2.57 -3.74
C ASP A 64 4.57 1.56 -4.58
N LEU A 65 3.64 0.86 -3.96
CA LEU A 65 2.80 -0.13 -4.59
C LEU A 65 1.41 0.47 -4.83
N GLY A 66 1.08 0.70 -6.12
CA GLY A 66 -0.06 1.49 -6.55
C GLY A 66 0.27 3.00 -6.56
N ALA A 67 1.33 3.36 -7.30
CA ALA A 67 1.85 4.74 -7.34
C ALA A 67 0.99 5.71 -8.15
N TYR A 68 -0.05 5.23 -8.82
CA TYR A 68 -1.07 5.99 -9.56
C TYR A 68 -0.46 7.03 -10.54
N ASP A 69 -0.49 8.31 -10.20
CA ASP A 69 0.10 9.38 -11.02
C ASP A 69 1.36 10.01 -10.40
N GLY A 70 1.86 9.45 -9.31
CA GLY A 70 3.11 9.84 -8.68
C GLY A 70 2.97 10.81 -7.50
N ASP A 71 1.75 11.10 -7.06
CA ASP A 71 1.46 12.00 -5.94
C ASP A 71 2.15 11.55 -4.64
N THR A 72 2.15 10.25 -4.36
CA THR A 72 2.80 9.66 -3.19
C THR A 72 4.33 9.62 -3.29
N VAL A 73 4.87 9.52 -4.51
CA VAL A 73 6.30 9.66 -4.76
C VAL A 73 6.76 11.10 -4.49
N GLU A 74 6.00 12.08 -4.99
CA GLU A 74 6.27 13.49 -4.75
C GLU A 74 6.19 13.84 -3.26
N GLU A 75 5.18 13.33 -2.56
CA GLU A 75 5.03 13.49 -1.13
C GLU A 75 6.23 12.91 -0.37
N PHE A 76 6.64 11.68 -0.68
CA PHE A 76 7.81 11.06 -0.06
C PHE A 76 9.09 11.90 -0.22
N ILE A 77 9.33 12.43 -1.43
CA ILE A 77 10.53 13.27 -1.70
C ILE A 77 10.50 14.56 -0.89
N ARG A 78 9.33 15.16 -0.66
CA ARG A 78 9.22 16.35 0.20
C ARG A 78 9.69 16.08 1.64
N HIS A 79 9.42 14.88 2.16
CA HIS A 79 9.79 14.47 3.51
C HIS A 79 11.19 13.84 3.59
N CYS A 80 11.69 13.28 2.49
CA CYS A 80 12.98 12.60 2.41
C CYS A 80 13.72 12.98 1.12
N PRO A 81 14.23 14.23 0.97
CA PRO A 81 14.89 14.68 -0.27
C PRO A 81 16.21 13.93 -0.55
N ASP A 82 16.88 13.45 0.50
CA ASP A 82 18.12 12.68 0.40
C ASP A 82 17.88 11.16 0.33
N TYR A 83 16.79 10.73 -0.29
CA TYR A 83 16.46 9.31 -0.42
C TYR A 83 17.53 8.49 -1.14
N GLY A 84 17.57 7.18 -0.83
CA GLY A 84 18.50 6.25 -1.46
C GLY A 84 18.00 5.74 -2.81
N TRP A 85 16.79 5.22 -2.86
CA TRP A 85 16.14 4.71 -4.08
C TRP A 85 14.61 4.73 -3.96
N ILE A 86 13.93 4.89 -5.09
CA ILE A 86 12.47 4.76 -5.19
C ILE A 86 12.13 3.68 -6.20
N TRP A 87 11.26 2.75 -5.79
CA TRP A 87 10.60 1.78 -6.66
C TRP A 87 9.11 2.11 -6.69
N ALA A 88 8.56 2.46 -7.85
CA ALA A 88 7.15 2.81 -7.98
C ALA A 88 6.46 1.91 -9.00
N LEU A 89 5.44 1.17 -8.56
CA LEU A 89 4.68 0.22 -9.35
C LEU A 89 3.28 0.77 -9.64
N GLU A 90 2.89 0.76 -10.90
CA GLU A 90 1.56 1.12 -11.37
C GLU A 90 1.18 0.28 -12.58
N PRO A 91 0.16 -0.61 -12.47
CA PRO A 91 -0.20 -1.51 -13.54
C PRO A 91 -1.06 -0.89 -14.65
N ASP A 92 -1.84 0.18 -14.36
CA ASP A 92 -2.69 0.80 -15.38
C ASP A 92 -1.86 1.64 -16.34
N PRO A 93 -1.88 1.36 -17.67
CA PRO A 93 -1.04 2.07 -18.62
C PRO A 93 -1.33 3.58 -18.74
N LYS A 94 -2.55 4.01 -18.37
CA LYS A 94 -2.91 5.43 -18.40
C LYS A 94 -2.31 6.15 -17.19
N ASN A 95 -2.42 5.54 -16.01
CA ASN A 95 -1.84 6.06 -14.78
C ASN A 95 -0.31 5.99 -14.85
N PHE A 96 0.25 4.87 -15.34
CA PHE A 96 1.70 4.72 -15.52
C PHE A 96 2.31 5.82 -16.41
N ARG A 97 1.61 6.25 -17.47
CA ARG A 97 2.09 7.40 -18.29
C ARG A 97 2.14 8.69 -17.49
N LYS A 98 1.21 8.91 -16.55
CA LYS A 98 1.24 10.09 -15.68
C LYS A 98 2.39 9.97 -14.67
N LEU A 99 2.56 8.79 -14.06
CA LEU A 99 3.67 8.48 -13.18
C LEU A 99 5.02 8.71 -13.90
N GLN A 100 5.16 8.28 -15.16
CA GLN A 100 6.35 8.54 -15.96
C GLN A 100 6.58 10.04 -16.18
N ALA A 101 5.52 10.80 -16.41
CA ALA A 101 5.65 12.26 -16.58
C ALA A 101 6.04 12.97 -15.27
N ALA A 102 5.58 12.47 -14.12
CA ALA A 102 5.86 13.06 -12.81
C ALA A 102 7.23 12.64 -12.24
N ALA A 103 7.60 11.37 -12.42
CA ALA A 103 8.74 10.77 -11.72
C ALA A 103 9.80 10.14 -12.64
N GLY A 104 9.61 10.13 -13.97
CA GLY A 104 10.51 9.44 -14.89
C GLY A 104 11.93 10.03 -14.98
N GLU A 105 12.07 11.32 -14.72
CA GLU A 105 13.37 12.03 -14.74
C GLU A 105 14.03 12.12 -13.34
N LEU A 106 13.37 11.58 -12.31
CA LEU A 106 13.93 11.61 -10.95
C LEU A 106 15.13 10.68 -10.83
N PRO A 107 16.23 11.12 -10.23
CA PRO A 107 17.40 10.28 -10.01
C PRO A 107 17.06 9.13 -9.06
N ARG A 108 17.77 8.01 -9.18
CA ARG A 108 17.61 6.87 -8.26
C ARG A 108 16.15 6.40 -8.13
N THR A 109 15.42 6.39 -9.26
CA THR A 109 14.01 6.01 -9.33
C THR A 109 13.80 4.97 -10.42
N THR A 110 13.07 3.92 -10.09
CA THR A 110 12.67 2.85 -11.03
C THR A 110 11.15 2.77 -11.07
N LEU A 111 10.59 2.98 -12.25
CA LEU A 111 9.15 2.85 -12.50
C LEU A 111 8.86 1.51 -13.14
N VAL A 112 7.87 0.78 -12.63
CA VAL A 112 7.56 -0.59 -13.05
C VAL A 112 6.09 -0.69 -13.46
N PRO A 113 5.79 -1.01 -14.74
CA PRO A 113 4.42 -1.11 -15.25
C PRO A 113 3.79 -2.47 -14.89
N LYS A 114 3.85 -2.86 -13.63
CA LYS A 114 3.32 -4.13 -13.11
C LYS A 114 2.48 -3.92 -11.87
N GLY A 115 1.53 -4.83 -11.64
CA GLY A 115 0.84 -4.94 -10.36
C GLY A 115 1.70 -5.68 -9.34
N SER A 116 1.56 -5.31 -8.07
CA SER A 116 2.17 -6.06 -6.98
C SER A 116 1.26 -7.21 -6.55
N TYR A 117 1.85 -8.37 -6.25
CA TYR A 117 1.13 -9.58 -5.87
C TYR A 117 2.04 -10.52 -5.06
N SER A 118 1.58 -11.74 -4.79
CA SER A 118 2.36 -12.76 -4.06
C SER A 118 3.51 -13.38 -4.86
N GLY A 119 3.58 -13.15 -6.16
CA GLY A 119 4.59 -13.67 -7.07
C GLY A 119 4.44 -13.11 -8.47
N GLU A 120 5.29 -13.58 -9.37
CA GLU A 120 5.21 -13.23 -10.79
C GLU A 120 4.05 -13.97 -11.47
N GLY A 121 3.41 -13.31 -12.44
CA GLY A 121 2.30 -13.88 -13.18
C GLY A 121 1.53 -12.83 -13.98
N GLU A 122 0.30 -13.18 -14.33
CA GLU A 122 -0.62 -12.29 -15.01
C GLU A 122 -2.02 -12.43 -14.40
N LEU A 123 -2.67 -11.32 -14.13
CA LEU A 123 -4.09 -11.29 -13.77
C LEU A 123 -4.87 -10.40 -14.72
N THR A 124 -6.14 -10.70 -14.87
CA THR A 124 -7.02 -9.94 -15.73
C THR A 124 -7.88 -8.99 -14.90
N PHE A 125 -7.69 -7.68 -15.11
CA PHE A 125 -8.42 -6.63 -14.40
C PHE A 125 -9.47 -5.95 -15.28
N SER A 126 -10.50 -5.38 -14.65
CA SER A 126 -11.50 -4.55 -15.32
C SER A 126 -10.88 -3.18 -15.69
N ALA A 127 -10.85 -2.86 -16.98
CA ALA A 127 -10.31 -1.61 -17.50
C ALA A 127 -11.20 -0.39 -17.19
N ARG A 128 -11.27 0.05 -15.93
CA ARG A 128 -11.67 1.41 -15.59
C ARG A 128 -10.46 2.08 -14.96
N GLY A 129 -9.79 2.92 -15.73
CA GLY A 129 -8.71 3.77 -15.23
C GLY A 129 -9.22 4.78 -14.22
N GLY A 130 -9.22 4.43 -12.96
CA GLY A 130 -9.63 5.23 -11.81
C GLY A 130 -9.36 4.43 -10.54
N ARG A 131 -9.42 5.06 -9.39
CA ARG A 131 -9.23 4.48 -8.04
C ARG A 131 -10.12 3.26 -7.69
N ASN A 132 -10.82 2.67 -8.68
CA ASN A 132 -11.74 1.53 -8.53
C ASN A 132 -11.47 0.44 -9.57
N SER A 133 -10.22 0.11 -9.83
CA SER A 133 -9.83 -1.02 -10.69
C SER A 133 -9.92 -2.34 -9.92
N ALA A 134 -11.13 -2.70 -9.48
CA ALA A 134 -11.35 -3.97 -8.79
C ALA A 134 -11.30 -5.17 -9.76
N LEU A 135 -10.97 -6.35 -9.25
CA LEU A 135 -11.08 -7.64 -9.94
C LEU A 135 -12.44 -7.76 -10.65
N ALA A 136 -12.44 -8.05 -11.95
CA ALA A 136 -13.64 -7.99 -12.78
C ALA A 136 -14.64 -9.09 -12.49
N GLU A 137 -15.85 -8.68 -12.13
CA GLU A 137 -17.05 -9.50 -12.40
C GLU A 137 -17.53 -9.30 -13.85
N SER A 138 -18.05 -10.37 -14.45
CA SER A 138 -18.35 -10.55 -15.87
C SER A 138 -18.97 -9.34 -16.59
N GLY A 139 -18.43 -8.99 -17.76
CA GLY A 139 -19.05 -8.07 -18.74
C GLY A 139 -18.26 -6.81 -19.12
N LYS A 140 -17.05 -6.58 -18.59
CA LYS A 140 -16.21 -5.40 -18.89
C LYS A 140 -14.97 -5.79 -19.71
N LYS A 141 -14.40 -4.86 -20.49
CA LYS A 141 -13.14 -5.08 -21.20
C LYS A 141 -12.05 -5.43 -20.19
N LEU A 142 -11.68 -6.69 -20.17
CA LEU A 142 -10.63 -7.24 -19.35
C LEU A 142 -9.28 -6.94 -20.00
N ARG A 143 -8.31 -6.49 -19.24
CA ARG A 143 -6.93 -6.33 -19.71
C ARG A 143 -6.01 -7.20 -18.86
N PRO A 144 -5.08 -7.93 -19.48
CA PRO A 144 -4.05 -8.61 -18.74
C PRO A 144 -3.13 -7.57 -18.09
N VAL A 145 -2.75 -7.84 -16.86
CA VAL A 145 -1.81 -7.05 -16.06
C VAL A 145 -0.71 -7.97 -15.60
N GLU A 146 0.51 -7.66 -15.98
CA GLU A 146 1.68 -8.36 -15.46
C GLU A 146 1.84 -8.07 -13.97
N LEU A 147 2.21 -9.11 -13.23
CA LEU A 147 2.40 -9.06 -11.78
C LEU A 147 3.85 -9.35 -11.40
N THR A 148 4.24 -8.80 -10.26
CA THR A 148 5.50 -9.15 -9.60
C THR A 148 5.32 -9.09 -8.08
N SER A 149 6.21 -9.74 -7.35
CA SER A 149 6.31 -9.56 -5.90
C SER A 149 7.42 -8.56 -5.56
N VAL A 150 7.34 -7.95 -4.39
CA VAL A 150 8.40 -7.07 -3.90
C VAL A 150 9.71 -7.85 -3.69
N ASP A 151 9.61 -9.10 -3.22
CA ASP A 151 10.77 -9.96 -3.02
C ASP A 151 11.49 -10.25 -4.35
N ALA A 152 10.74 -10.53 -5.42
CA ALA A 152 11.30 -10.74 -6.77
C ALA A 152 11.85 -9.44 -7.37
N LEU A 153 11.17 -8.31 -7.14
CA LEU A 153 11.59 -7.00 -7.62
C LEU A 153 12.90 -6.55 -6.99
N LEU A 154 12.98 -6.63 -5.66
CA LEU A 154 14.13 -6.14 -4.90
C LEU A 154 15.30 -7.11 -4.88
N GLN A 155 15.07 -8.42 -5.09
CA GLN A 155 16.13 -9.46 -5.10
C GLN A 155 17.06 -9.39 -3.87
N GLY A 156 16.46 -9.14 -2.70
CA GLY A 156 17.17 -9.00 -1.44
C GLY A 156 17.77 -7.61 -1.17
N ASN A 157 17.60 -6.64 -2.05
CA ASN A 157 17.97 -5.25 -1.79
C ASN A 157 17.08 -4.64 -0.70
N ARG A 158 17.59 -3.56 -0.10
CA ARG A 158 16.96 -2.87 1.03
C ARG A 158 15.63 -2.23 0.66
N ALA A 159 14.69 -2.26 1.62
CA ALA A 159 13.53 -1.39 1.68
C ALA A 159 13.39 -0.85 3.11
N ASP A 160 13.14 0.43 3.25
CA ASP A 160 12.95 1.12 4.55
C ASP A 160 11.49 1.54 4.75
N TYR A 161 10.79 1.84 3.67
CA TYR A 161 9.40 2.20 3.70
C TYR A 161 8.68 1.57 2.49
N ILE A 162 7.55 0.92 2.75
CA ILE A 162 6.67 0.35 1.72
C ILE A 162 5.27 0.93 1.92
N LYS A 163 4.77 1.67 0.93
CA LYS A 163 3.36 2.07 0.86
C LYS A 163 2.63 1.08 -0.05
N MET A 164 1.43 0.70 0.35
CA MET A 164 0.62 -0.28 -0.35
C MET A 164 -0.83 0.20 -0.43
N ASP A 165 -1.26 0.58 -1.63
CA ASP A 165 -2.64 0.94 -1.97
C ASP A 165 -2.95 0.33 -3.34
N VAL A 166 -3.34 -0.96 -3.35
CA VAL A 166 -3.35 -1.84 -4.52
C VAL A 166 -4.75 -2.38 -4.84
N GLU A 167 -5.76 -1.63 -4.40
CA GLU A 167 -7.16 -1.83 -4.79
C GLU A 167 -7.71 -3.23 -4.47
N GLY A 168 -7.35 -3.76 -3.30
CA GLY A 168 -7.93 -4.97 -2.72
C GLY A 168 -7.13 -6.25 -2.94
N VAL A 169 -5.85 -6.16 -3.27
CA VAL A 169 -4.90 -7.30 -3.29
C VAL A 169 -3.77 -7.12 -2.27
N GLU A 170 -4.04 -6.34 -1.22
CA GLU A 170 -3.06 -6.00 -0.17
C GLU A 170 -2.54 -7.26 0.53
N ARG A 171 -3.41 -8.20 0.84
CA ARG A 171 -3.04 -9.46 1.49
C ARG A 171 -2.07 -10.28 0.63
N GLU A 172 -2.39 -10.44 -0.64
CA GLU A 172 -1.55 -11.15 -1.61
C GLU A 172 -0.22 -10.44 -1.80
N THR A 173 -0.24 -9.12 -1.85
CA THR A 173 0.97 -8.29 -1.96
C THR A 173 1.85 -8.41 -0.72
N LEU A 174 1.28 -8.41 0.49
CA LEU A 174 2.02 -8.66 1.73
C LEU A 174 2.70 -10.04 1.74
N LEU A 175 2.07 -11.06 1.16
CA LEU A 175 2.70 -12.39 0.99
C LEU A 175 3.91 -12.32 0.05
N GLY A 176 3.88 -11.44 -0.96
CA GLY A 176 5.00 -11.17 -1.87
C GLY A 176 6.09 -10.25 -1.32
N CYS A 177 5.93 -9.76 -0.08
CA CYS A 177 6.91 -8.93 0.63
C CYS A 177 7.59 -9.68 1.80
N ARG A 178 7.29 -10.97 2.01
CA ARG A 178 7.67 -11.69 3.24
C ARG A 178 9.16 -11.70 3.52
N GLU A 179 9.99 -11.95 2.53
CA GLU A 179 11.45 -11.99 2.68
C GLU A 179 11.99 -10.58 2.96
N THR A 180 11.51 -9.58 2.22
CA THR A 180 11.86 -8.18 2.40
C THR A 180 11.49 -7.70 3.81
N ILE A 181 10.26 -7.97 4.26
CA ILE A 181 9.79 -7.58 5.60
C ILE A 181 10.61 -8.28 6.69
N ALA A 182 10.84 -9.59 6.56
CA ALA A 182 11.61 -10.35 7.54
C ALA A 182 13.05 -9.86 7.67
N ARG A 183 13.67 -9.49 6.54
CA ARG A 183 15.08 -9.08 6.48
C ARG A 183 15.30 -7.64 6.90
N TRP A 184 14.49 -6.71 6.37
CA TRP A 184 14.75 -5.28 6.47
C TRP A 184 13.85 -4.56 7.45
N LYS A 185 12.71 -5.17 7.83
CA LYS A 185 11.72 -4.60 8.76
C LYS A 185 11.31 -3.18 8.38
N PRO A 186 10.87 -2.95 7.12
CA PRO A 186 10.48 -1.63 6.68
C PRO A 186 9.29 -1.11 7.46
N GLN A 187 9.14 0.20 7.50
CA GLN A 187 7.88 0.83 7.88
C GLN A 187 6.83 0.52 6.79
N LEU A 188 5.61 0.24 7.19
CA LEU A 188 4.53 -0.13 6.26
C LEU A 188 3.36 0.84 6.40
N SER A 189 2.88 1.36 5.27
CA SER A 189 1.59 2.05 5.16
C SER A 189 0.71 1.24 4.22
N VAL A 190 -0.31 0.56 4.75
CA VAL A 190 -1.16 -0.37 4.00
C VAL A 190 -2.60 0.09 4.03
N ALA A 191 -3.21 0.27 2.86
CA ALA A 191 -4.64 0.54 2.75
C ALA A 191 -5.44 -0.69 3.20
N ALA A 192 -6.27 -0.53 4.23
CA ALA A 192 -7.06 -1.62 4.83
C ALA A 192 -8.57 -1.34 4.72
N TYR A 193 -9.02 -0.79 3.58
CA TYR A 193 -10.39 -0.34 3.40
C TYR A 193 -11.07 -0.87 2.13
N HIS A 194 -10.34 -1.50 1.22
CA HIS A 194 -10.88 -1.94 -0.06
C HIS A 194 -11.82 -3.14 0.08
N ARG A 195 -11.56 -4.05 1.01
CA ARG A 195 -12.40 -5.21 1.28
C ARG A 195 -12.89 -5.24 2.71
N THR A 196 -14.04 -5.87 2.91
CA THR A 196 -14.62 -6.04 4.26
C THR A 196 -13.72 -6.86 5.19
N GLY A 197 -12.84 -7.70 4.63
CA GLY A 197 -11.94 -8.58 5.37
C GLY A 197 -10.50 -8.08 5.52
N ASP A 198 -10.24 -6.80 5.23
CA ASP A 198 -8.88 -6.22 5.30
C ASP A 198 -8.43 -5.87 6.73
N LEU A 199 -9.31 -6.03 7.72
CA LEU A 199 -9.03 -5.82 9.14
C LEU A 199 -8.88 -7.13 9.89
#